data_0bd7def0f8461302a336404139d1073e
#
_entry.id   0bd7def0f8461302a336404139d1073e
#
_cell.length_a   1.000
_cell.length_b   1.000
_cell.length_c   1.000
_cell.angle_alpha   90.00
_cell.angle_beta   90.00
_cell.angle_gamma   90.00
#
_symmetry.space_group_name_H-M   'P 1'
#
loop_
_entity.id
_entity.type
_entity.pdbx_description
1 polymer ?
#
loop_
_entity_poly.entity_id
_entity_poly.type
_entity_poly.pdbx_seq_one_letter_code
_entity_poly.pdbx_strand_id
1 'polypeptide(L)'
;FLFNVTMQNHGGYVDGSYESTVHITDLEGNYPLTEQYLSLIRESDNAFKELVTYFSQKENPVLICMFGDHQPSVEDEFFNEIQQASEDSDIVKLAKKYQTPYILYSNYEMEGQQIDNLSVNYLQVLLMEAAGLPLNDYQKYLENLYKIYPVINVNGVMDREGKWHSFSRKFRIILLCSTRNCLTDRKGQKEVRRTDF
;
A
#
# COMPACT_ATOMS: atom_id res chain seq x y z
N PHE A 1 -4.36 -15.25 13.25
CA PHE A 1 -3.96 -14.49 12.07
C PHE A 1 -3.90 -15.40 10.85
N LEU A 2 -4.56 -15.01 9.77
CA LEU A 2 -4.52 -15.68 8.47
C LEU A 2 -3.97 -14.68 7.45
N PHE A 3 -2.96 -15.07 6.68
CA PHE A 3 -2.47 -14.32 5.54
C PHE A 3 -2.68 -15.18 4.28
N ASN A 4 -3.43 -14.64 3.33
CA ASN A 4 -3.78 -15.33 2.09
C ASN A 4 -3.32 -14.51 0.89
N VAL A 5 -2.65 -15.14 -0.06
CA VAL A 5 -2.25 -14.52 -1.34
C VAL A 5 -3.08 -15.17 -2.44
N THR A 6 -3.87 -14.35 -3.14
CA THR A 6 -4.67 -14.82 -4.29
C THR A 6 -3.88 -14.66 -5.57
N MET A 7 -3.99 -15.63 -6.49
CA MET A 7 -3.29 -15.62 -7.78
C MET A 7 -4.22 -15.28 -8.95
N GLN A 8 -5.51 -15.08 -8.70
CA GLN A 8 -6.52 -14.88 -9.72
C GLN A 8 -6.22 -13.69 -10.64
N ASN A 9 -5.72 -12.59 -10.07
CA ASN A 9 -5.42 -11.36 -10.82
C ASN A 9 -3.97 -11.27 -11.31
N HIS A 10 -3.20 -12.36 -11.18
CA HIS A 10 -1.83 -12.41 -11.68
C HIS A 10 -1.81 -12.32 -13.21
N GLY A 11 -0.79 -11.65 -13.77
CA GLY A 11 -0.66 -11.36 -15.20
C GLY A 11 -0.68 -12.60 -16.12
N GLY A 12 -0.73 -12.33 -17.42
CA GLY A 12 -0.98 -13.30 -18.48
C GLY A 12 -2.40 -13.15 -19.05
N TYR A 13 -2.92 -11.93 -19.03
CA TYR A 13 -4.33 -11.63 -19.24
C TYR A 13 -4.92 -12.01 -20.61
N VAL A 14 -4.13 -12.29 -21.63
CA VAL A 14 -4.62 -12.67 -22.98
C VAL A 14 -4.39 -14.12 -23.35
N ASP A 15 -4.24 -15.00 -22.39
CA ASP A 15 -4.05 -16.44 -22.63
C ASP A 15 -5.34 -17.18 -23.01
N GLY A 16 -6.49 -16.46 -23.01
CA GLY A 16 -7.80 -17.03 -23.30
C GLY A 16 -8.41 -17.87 -22.17
N SER A 17 -7.77 -17.87 -20.99
CA SER A 17 -8.25 -18.62 -19.82
C SER A 17 -9.49 -18.00 -19.18
N TYR A 18 -9.74 -16.71 -19.44
CA TYR A 18 -10.88 -15.97 -18.91
C TYR A 18 -11.43 -14.99 -19.95
N GLU A 19 -12.74 -15.06 -20.22
CA GLU A 19 -13.42 -14.14 -21.13
C GLU A 19 -13.68 -12.80 -20.43
N SER A 20 -13.30 -11.70 -21.08
CA SER A 20 -13.54 -10.34 -20.55
C SER A 20 -15.04 -10.05 -20.47
N THR A 21 -15.49 -9.60 -19.32
CA THR A 21 -16.88 -9.22 -19.04
C THR A 21 -17.03 -7.72 -18.74
N VAL A 22 -15.90 -7.02 -18.63
CA VAL A 22 -15.81 -5.55 -18.50
C VAL A 22 -15.14 -5.02 -19.76
N HIS A 23 -15.74 -4.02 -20.39
CA HIS A 23 -15.25 -3.41 -21.61
C HIS A 23 -15.10 -1.91 -21.43
N ILE A 24 -14.02 -1.34 -21.98
CA ILE A 24 -13.74 0.10 -21.95
C ILE A 24 -14.48 0.72 -23.14
N THR A 25 -15.33 1.72 -22.85
CA THR A 25 -16.19 2.38 -23.85
C THR A 25 -15.95 3.87 -23.98
N ASP A 26 -15.21 4.46 -23.05
CA ASP A 26 -14.98 5.88 -22.89
C ASP A 26 -13.57 6.35 -23.28
N LEU A 27 -12.73 5.43 -23.71
CA LEU A 27 -11.40 5.70 -24.27
C LEU A 27 -11.32 5.19 -25.71
N GLU A 28 -10.65 5.96 -26.57
CA GLU A 28 -10.29 5.50 -27.91
C GLU A 28 -9.10 4.55 -27.81
N GLY A 29 -9.22 3.35 -28.41
CA GLY A 29 -8.15 2.36 -28.42
C GLY A 29 -8.65 0.93 -28.28
N ASN A 30 -7.70 0.01 -28.11
CA ASN A 30 -7.97 -1.40 -27.91
C ASN A 30 -7.12 -1.90 -26.73
N TYR A 31 -7.78 -2.25 -25.63
CA TYR A 31 -7.15 -2.55 -24.35
C TYR A 31 -7.52 -3.94 -23.82
N PRO A 32 -7.23 -5.02 -24.56
CA PRO A 32 -7.66 -6.36 -24.17
C PRO A 32 -7.06 -6.85 -22.86
N LEU A 33 -5.79 -6.50 -22.54
CA LEU A 33 -5.18 -6.86 -21.25
C LEU A 33 -5.88 -6.13 -20.08
N THR A 34 -6.15 -4.85 -20.28
CA THR A 34 -6.84 -4.03 -19.28
C THR A 34 -8.28 -4.51 -19.06
N GLU A 35 -9.02 -4.82 -20.12
CA GLU A 35 -10.40 -5.34 -20.02
C GLU A 35 -10.44 -6.66 -19.26
N GLN A 36 -9.52 -7.56 -19.53
CA GLN A 36 -9.43 -8.82 -18.80
C GLN A 36 -9.04 -8.58 -17.34
N TYR A 37 -8.06 -7.73 -17.07
CA TYR A 37 -7.68 -7.34 -15.70
C TYR A 37 -8.86 -6.75 -14.93
N LEU A 38 -9.60 -5.80 -15.50
CA LEU A 38 -10.77 -5.18 -14.86
C LEU A 38 -11.89 -6.21 -14.60
N SER A 39 -12.05 -7.18 -15.51
CA SER A 39 -12.99 -8.29 -15.33
C SER A 39 -12.60 -9.16 -14.12
N LEU A 40 -11.31 -9.46 -13.96
CA LEU A 40 -10.80 -10.23 -12.82
C LEU A 40 -10.88 -9.42 -11.50
N ILE A 41 -10.67 -8.10 -11.54
CA ILE A 41 -10.88 -7.21 -10.38
C ILE A 41 -12.34 -7.26 -9.93
N ARG A 42 -13.30 -7.27 -10.85
CA ARG A 42 -14.71 -7.41 -10.53
C ARG A 42 -15.02 -8.73 -9.81
N GLU A 43 -14.38 -9.83 -10.22
CA GLU A 43 -14.51 -11.12 -9.51
C GLU A 43 -13.89 -11.06 -8.10
N SER A 44 -12.76 -10.37 -7.94
CA SER A 44 -12.16 -10.14 -6.61
C SER A 44 -13.05 -9.29 -5.72
N ASP A 45 -13.73 -8.28 -6.26
CA ASP A 45 -14.71 -7.46 -5.53
C ASP A 45 -15.92 -8.30 -5.09
N ASN A 46 -16.44 -9.14 -5.97
CA ASN A 46 -17.50 -10.09 -5.64
C ASN A 46 -17.08 -11.04 -4.50
N ALA A 47 -15.89 -11.62 -4.59
CA ALA A 47 -15.36 -12.51 -3.56
C ALA A 47 -15.16 -11.77 -2.22
N PHE A 48 -14.69 -10.53 -2.25
CA PHE A 48 -14.56 -9.71 -1.05
C PHE A 48 -15.92 -9.38 -0.43
N LYS A 49 -16.93 -9.08 -1.25
CA LYS A 49 -18.31 -8.88 -0.80
C LYS A 49 -18.87 -10.11 -0.10
N GLU A 50 -18.65 -11.30 -0.66
CA GLU A 50 -19.06 -12.57 -0.03
C GLU A 50 -18.38 -12.77 1.31
N LEU A 51 -17.06 -12.51 1.38
CA LEU A 51 -16.27 -12.62 2.60
C LEU A 51 -16.79 -11.68 3.70
N VAL A 52 -17.03 -10.41 3.37
CA VAL A 52 -17.59 -9.41 4.27
C VAL A 52 -18.99 -9.83 4.72
N THR A 53 -19.85 -10.28 3.79
CA THR A 53 -21.20 -10.74 4.11
C THR A 53 -21.17 -11.93 5.07
N TYR A 54 -20.28 -12.89 4.87
CA TYR A 54 -20.14 -14.04 5.76
C TYR A 54 -19.71 -13.62 7.17
N PHE A 55 -18.66 -12.77 7.28
CA PHE A 55 -18.13 -12.39 8.58
C PHE A 55 -18.98 -11.36 9.31
N SER A 56 -19.80 -10.56 8.62
CA SER A 56 -20.76 -9.65 9.26
C SER A 56 -21.78 -10.34 10.15
N GLN A 57 -22.01 -11.65 9.92
CA GLN A 57 -22.98 -12.47 10.68
C GLN A 57 -22.32 -13.22 11.86
N LYS A 58 -21.01 -13.05 12.08
CA LYS A 58 -20.28 -13.75 13.15
C LYS A 58 -20.22 -12.90 14.41
N GLU A 59 -20.36 -13.56 15.56
CA GLU A 59 -20.25 -12.91 16.88
C GLU A 59 -18.79 -12.64 17.29
N ASN A 60 -17.86 -13.49 16.83
CA ASN A 60 -16.45 -13.29 17.11
C ASN A 60 -15.92 -12.05 16.35
N PRO A 61 -15.10 -11.20 16.99
CA PRO A 61 -14.54 -10.03 16.34
C PRO A 61 -13.60 -10.45 15.20
N VAL A 62 -13.84 -9.88 14.02
CA VAL A 62 -13.06 -10.14 12.80
C VAL A 62 -12.64 -8.83 12.18
N LEU A 63 -11.36 -8.72 11.86
CA LEU A 63 -10.77 -7.63 11.06
C LEU A 63 -10.24 -8.23 9.77
N ILE A 64 -10.63 -7.66 8.63
CA ILE A 64 -10.19 -8.07 7.30
C ILE A 64 -9.44 -6.90 6.67
N CYS A 65 -8.23 -7.17 6.18
CA CYS A 65 -7.48 -6.24 5.35
C CYS A 65 -7.29 -6.86 3.96
N MET A 66 -7.80 -6.20 2.95
CA MET A 66 -7.54 -6.51 1.54
C MET A 66 -6.66 -5.42 0.96
N PHE A 67 -5.61 -5.78 0.24
CA PHE A 67 -4.73 -4.82 -0.42
C PHE A 67 -4.11 -5.42 -1.69
N GLY A 68 -3.78 -4.56 -2.65
CA GLY A 68 -2.99 -4.94 -3.81
C GLY A 68 -1.49 -4.92 -3.48
N ASP A 69 -0.74 -5.84 -4.06
CA ASP A 69 0.72 -5.94 -3.89
C ASP A 69 1.48 -5.06 -4.90
N HIS A 70 1.00 -4.94 -6.13
CA HIS A 70 1.56 -4.10 -7.18
C HIS A 70 0.53 -3.77 -8.28
N GLN A 71 0.86 -2.84 -9.16
CA GLN A 71 0.05 -2.52 -10.32
C GLN A 71 0.09 -3.67 -11.36
N PRO A 72 -0.97 -3.85 -12.17
CA PRO A 72 -1.03 -4.86 -13.22
C PRO A 72 -0.08 -4.50 -14.37
N SER A 73 0.32 -5.52 -15.13
CA SER A 73 1.03 -5.35 -16.39
C SER A 73 0.02 -5.36 -17.55
N VAL A 74 -0.53 -4.20 -17.85
CA VAL A 74 -1.49 -3.95 -18.93
C VAL A 74 -0.89 -2.99 -19.96
N GLU A 75 -1.68 -2.56 -20.95
CA GLU A 75 -1.22 -1.67 -22.02
C GLU A 75 -0.65 -0.35 -21.46
N ASP A 76 0.54 0.04 -21.91
CA ASP A 76 1.16 1.32 -21.51
C ASP A 76 0.31 2.51 -21.97
N GLU A 77 -0.37 2.40 -23.11
CA GLU A 77 -1.28 3.40 -23.65
C GLU A 77 -2.43 3.69 -22.67
N PHE A 78 -2.99 2.66 -22.06
CA PHE A 78 -4.04 2.83 -21.05
C PHE A 78 -3.52 3.61 -19.83
N PHE A 79 -2.33 3.25 -19.31
CA PHE A 79 -1.74 4.01 -18.22
C PHE A 79 -1.46 5.47 -18.60
N ASN A 80 -1.02 5.72 -19.82
CA ASN A 80 -0.77 7.07 -20.31
C ASN A 80 -2.06 7.87 -20.36
N GLU A 81 -3.15 7.30 -20.86
CA GLU A 81 -4.46 7.96 -20.91
C GLU A 81 -4.97 8.37 -19.53
N ILE A 82 -4.93 7.48 -18.55
CA ILE A 82 -5.39 7.80 -17.18
C ILE A 82 -4.43 8.70 -16.40
N GLN A 83 -3.15 8.82 -16.81
CA GLN A 83 -2.14 9.66 -16.17
C GLN A 83 -1.89 10.99 -16.86
N GLN A 84 -2.40 11.22 -18.08
CA GLN A 84 -2.11 12.42 -18.90
C GLN A 84 -2.51 13.74 -18.23
N ALA A 85 -3.41 13.74 -17.27
CA ALA A 85 -3.93 14.94 -16.63
C ALA A 85 -3.02 15.52 -15.53
N SER A 86 -1.85 14.93 -15.21
CA SER A 86 -1.07 15.38 -14.06
C SER A 86 0.21 16.13 -14.46
N GLU A 87 0.31 17.40 -14.05
CA GLU A 87 1.54 18.21 -14.04
C GLU A 87 2.55 17.73 -12.97
N ASP A 88 2.47 16.46 -12.57
CA ASP A 88 3.28 15.88 -11.51
C ASP A 88 4.77 15.83 -11.88
N SER A 89 5.61 16.04 -10.88
CA SER A 89 7.05 15.82 -11.01
C SER A 89 7.37 14.33 -11.27
N ASP A 90 8.54 14.04 -11.83
CA ASP A 90 8.96 12.67 -12.16
C ASP A 90 8.90 11.71 -10.96
N ILE A 91 9.25 12.20 -9.76
CA ILE A 91 9.19 11.38 -8.54
C ILE A 91 7.76 11.02 -8.17
N VAL A 92 6.79 11.92 -8.39
CA VAL A 92 5.37 11.65 -8.14
C VAL A 92 4.82 10.66 -9.15
N LYS A 93 5.15 10.83 -10.44
CA LYS A 93 4.76 9.88 -11.51
C LYS A 93 5.30 8.47 -11.22
N LEU A 94 6.55 8.37 -10.78
CA LEU A 94 7.14 7.10 -10.38
C LEU A 94 6.45 6.51 -9.14
N ALA A 95 6.11 7.35 -8.15
CA ALA A 95 5.41 6.88 -6.96
C ALA A 95 4.02 6.33 -7.28
N LYS A 96 3.27 6.97 -8.17
CA LYS A 96 1.94 6.51 -8.62
C LYS A 96 1.96 5.11 -9.25
N LYS A 97 3.05 4.71 -9.90
CA LYS A 97 3.21 3.36 -10.44
C LYS A 97 3.26 2.25 -9.37
N TYR A 98 3.46 2.61 -8.11
CA TYR A 98 3.50 1.69 -6.97
C TYR A 98 2.30 1.83 -6.03
N GLN A 99 1.32 2.68 -6.39
CA GLN A 99 0.10 2.84 -5.60
C GLN A 99 -0.86 1.69 -5.87
N THR A 100 -1.36 1.09 -4.80
CA THR A 100 -2.41 0.08 -4.82
C THR A 100 -3.46 0.42 -3.77
N PRO A 101 -4.73 0.06 -3.97
CA PRO A 101 -5.75 0.28 -2.96
C PRO A 101 -5.60 -0.69 -1.79
N TYR A 102 -6.08 -0.29 -0.63
CA TYR A 102 -6.34 -1.18 0.49
C TYR A 102 -7.68 -0.86 1.15
N ILE A 103 -8.27 -1.86 1.75
CA ILE A 103 -9.56 -1.77 2.45
C ILE A 103 -9.41 -2.47 3.80
N LEU A 104 -9.87 -1.81 4.86
CA LEU A 104 -10.08 -2.42 6.17
C LEU A 104 -11.58 -2.57 6.43
N TYR A 105 -11.98 -3.75 6.82
CA TYR A 105 -13.34 -4.05 7.27
C TYR A 105 -13.29 -4.73 8.63
N SER A 106 -14.19 -4.33 9.53
CA SER A 106 -14.44 -5.05 10.79
C SER A 106 -15.93 -5.34 10.95
N ASN A 107 -16.27 -6.46 11.62
CA ASN A 107 -17.62 -6.76 12.04
C ASN A 107 -17.96 -6.22 13.45
N TYR A 108 -17.09 -5.38 13.99
CA TYR A 108 -17.25 -4.62 15.23
C TYR A 108 -17.13 -3.13 14.97
N GLU A 109 -17.55 -2.31 15.94
CA GLU A 109 -17.50 -0.86 15.80
C GLU A 109 -16.06 -0.38 15.64
N MET A 110 -15.81 0.33 14.56
CA MET A 110 -14.53 0.93 14.22
C MET A 110 -14.78 2.28 13.55
N GLU A 111 -14.04 3.31 13.96
CA GLU A 111 -14.13 4.62 13.31
C GLU A 111 -13.64 4.51 11.87
N GLY A 112 -14.52 4.84 10.93
CA GLY A 112 -14.18 4.89 9.51
C GLY A 112 -13.25 6.07 9.23
N GLN A 113 -12.15 5.83 8.55
CA GLN A 113 -11.22 6.86 8.11
C GLN A 113 -10.74 6.60 6.70
N GLN A 114 -10.47 7.67 5.97
CA GLN A 114 -9.82 7.62 4.68
C GLN A 114 -8.35 8.04 4.84
N ILE A 115 -7.44 7.19 4.39
CA ILE A 115 -6.00 7.46 4.39
C ILE A 115 -5.51 7.40 2.95
N ASP A 116 -5.24 8.56 2.37
CA ASP A 116 -4.88 8.67 0.94
C ASP A 116 -3.47 8.16 0.64
N ASN A 117 -2.58 8.23 1.62
CA ASN A 117 -1.18 7.88 1.44
C ASN A 117 -0.64 7.10 2.64
N LEU A 118 -0.31 5.83 2.42
CA LEU A 118 0.23 4.93 3.43
C LEU A 118 1.23 3.98 2.78
N SER A 119 2.46 3.97 3.25
CA SER A 119 3.38 2.90 2.85
C SER A 119 2.98 1.57 3.47
N VAL A 120 3.14 0.48 2.72
CA VAL A 120 2.84 -0.89 3.18
C VAL A 120 3.56 -1.24 4.48
N ASN A 121 4.73 -0.63 4.75
CA ASN A 121 5.49 -0.81 6.00
C ASN A 121 4.65 -0.47 7.24
N TYR A 122 3.71 0.47 7.12
CA TYR A 122 2.87 0.95 8.23
C TYR A 122 1.55 0.22 8.34
N LEU A 123 1.18 -0.57 7.32
CA LEU A 123 -0.10 -1.30 7.30
C LEU A 123 -0.24 -2.23 8.51
N GLN A 124 0.84 -2.85 8.96
CA GLN A 124 0.85 -3.67 10.16
C GLN A 124 0.51 -2.88 11.44
N VAL A 125 0.94 -1.61 11.53
CA VAL A 125 0.62 -0.72 12.67
C VAL A 125 -0.87 -0.41 12.66
N LEU A 126 -1.39 0.02 11.52
CA LEU A 126 -2.81 0.29 11.32
C LEU A 126 -3.70 -0.92 11.67
N LEU A 127 -3.28 -2.13 11.28
CA LEU A 127 -3.99 -3.36 11.61
C LEU A 127 -3.99 -3.65 13.12
N MET A 128 -2.85 -3.48 13.79
CA MET A 128 -2.76 -3.69 15.24
C MET A 128 -3.62 -2.69 16.01
N GLU A 129 -3.60 -1.41 15.62
CA GLU A 129 -4.43 -0.37 16.22
C GLU A 129 -5.92 -0.63 15.99
N ALA A 130 -6.33 -0.96 14.77
CA ALA A 130 -7.71 -1.30 14.43
C ALA A 130 -8.22 -2.54 15.17
N ALA A 131 -7.33 -3.49 15.48
CA ALA A 131 -7.63 -4.68 16.27
C ALA A 131 -7.58 -4.43 17.80
N GLY A 132 -7.24 -3.23 18.27
CA GLY A 132 -7.06 -2.92 19.68
C GLY A 132 -5.90 -3.67 20.33
N LEU A 133 -4.88 -4.08 19.56
CA LEU A 133 -3.77 -4.86 20.02
C LEU A 133 -2.55 -3.97 20.34
N PRO A 134 -1.74 -4.31 21.37
CA PRO A 134 -0.59 -3.50 21.75
C PRO A 134 0.52 -3.57 20.70
N LEU A 135 1.11 -2.42 20.41
CA LEU A 135 2.27 -2.33 19.53
C LEU A 135 3.57 -2.75 20.26
N ASN A 136 4.41 -3.54 19.61
CA ASN A 136 5.78 -3.78 20.04
C ASN A 136 6.70 -2.58 19.74
N ASP A 137 7.96 -2.63 20.21
CA ASP A 137 8.90 -1.49 20.06
C ASP A 137 9.18 -1.14 18.58
N TYR A 138 9.23 -2.13 17.69
CA TYR A 138 9.41 -1.88 16.26
C TYR A 138 8.17 -1.23 15.63
N GLN A 139 6.97 -1.68 16.00
CA GLN A 139 5.72 -1.09 15.52
C GLN A 139 5.53 0.35 16.03
N LYS A 140 5.89 0.64 17.30
CA LYS A 140 5.93 2.01 17.83
C LYS A 140 6.92 2.90 17.07
N TYR A 141 8.05 2.34 16.69
CA TYR A 141 9.00 3.05 15.83
C TYR A 141 8.37 3.38 14.46
N LEU A 142 7.70 2.41 13.82
CA LEU A 142 7.00 2.63 12.55
C LEU A 142 5.86 3.65 12.68
N GLU A 143 5.10 3.61 13.77
CA GLU A 143 4.06 4.60 14.08
C GLU A 143 4.63 6.02 14.15
N ASN A 144 5.74 6.20 14.85
CA ASN A 144 6.41 7.49 14.94
C ASN A 144 7.00 7.94 13.59
N LEU A 145 7.52 7.02 12.79
CA LEU A 145 8.03 7.30 11.46
C LEU A 145 6.90 7.72 10.50
N TYR A 146 5.74 7.04 10.58
CA TYR A 146 4.54 7.40 9.82
C TYR A 146 4.07 8.82 10.12
N LYS A 147 4.17 9.28 11.38
CA LYS A 147 3.82 10.65 11.77
C LYS A 147 4.68 11.72 11.10
N ILE A 148 5.84 11.35 10.56
CA ILE A 148 6.77 12.27 9.87
C ILE A 148 6.72 12.04 8.36
N TYR A 149 6.80 10.77 7.93
CA TYR A 149 6.86 10.35 6.54
C TYR A 149 5.80 9.28 6.25
N PRO A 150 4.58 9.67 5.85
CA PRO A 150 3.51 8.71 5.57
C PRO A 150 3.83 7.79 4.38
N VAL A 151 4.70 8.23 3.46
CA VAL A 151 5.14 7.38 2.35
C VAL A 151 6.66 7.26 2.33
N ILE A 152 7.13 6.03 2.25
CA ILE A 152 8.52 5.66 2.03
C ILE A 152 8.55 4.57 0.95
N ASN A 153 9.26 4.81 -0.15
CA ASN A 153 9.46 3.82 -1.20
C ASN A 153 10.92 3.90 -1.72
N VAL A 154 11.24 3.11 -2.75
CA VAL A 154 12.59 3.06 -3.32
C VAL A 154 13.04 4.36 -3.97
N ASN A 155 12.10 5.25 -4.34
CA ASN A 155 12.37 6.50 -5.04
C ASN A 155 12.55 7.67 -4.08
N GLY A 156 12.03 7.59 -2.87
CA GLY A 156 12.08 8.67 -1.89
C GLY A 156 11.09 8.53 -0.76
N VAL A 157 10.83 9.65 -0.11
CA VAL A 157 9.84 9.77 0.97
C VAL A 157 8.94 10.97 0.72
N MET A 158 7.71 10.88 1.18
CA MET A 158 6.78 12.00 1.22
C MET A 158 6.58 12.44 2.67
N ASP A 159 6.66 13.75 2.93
CA ASP A 159 6.36 14.32 4.24
C ASP A 159 4.85 14.57 4.44
N ARG A 160 4.49 15.11 5.60
CA ARG A 160 3.08 15.40 5.95
C ARG A 160 2.44 16.50 5.12
N GLU A 161 3.24 17.39 4.55
CA GLU A 161 2.79 18.44 3.63
C GLU A 161 2.60 17.93 2.20
N GLY A 162 2.81 16.62 1.96
CA GLY A 162 2.70 15.98 0.66
C GLY A 162 3.92 16.22 -0.26
N LYS A 163 5.00 16.79 0.27
CA LYS A 163 6.20 17.07 -0.49
C LYS A 163 7.11 15.85 -0.56
N TRP A 164 7.53 15.52 -1.76
CA TRP A 164 8.46 14.44 -2.02
C TRP A 164 9.92 14.87 -1.86
N HIS A 165 10.69 14.01 -1.22
CA HIS A 165 12.12 14.15 -1.01
C HIS A 165 12.84 12.91 -1.55
N SER A 166 13.80 13.11 -2.47
CA SER A 166 14.65 12.04 -2.95
C SER A 166 15.67 11.63 -1.89
N PHE A 167 16.13 10.38 -1.92
CA PHE A 167 17.18 9.90 -1.02
C PHE A 167 18.51 10.56 -1.30
N SER A 168 18.80 11.66 -0.61
CA SER A 168 20.14 12.25 -0.55
C SER A 168 20.95 11.61 0.58
N ARG A 169 22.29 11.74 0.52
CA ARG A 169 23.20 11.29 1.60
C ARG A 169 22.80 11.88 2.98
N LYS A 170 22.34 13.13 2.99
CA LYS A 170 21.86 13.82 4.20
C LYS A 170 20.55 13.20 4.73
N PHE A 171 19.65 12.79 3.86
CA PHE A 171 18.38 12.19 4.21
C PHE A 171 18.55 10.78 4.81
N ARG A 172 19.46 9.98 4.24
CA ARG A 172 19.84 8.67 4.81
C ARG A 172 20.35 8.79 6.25
N ILE A 173 21.10 9.84 6.56
CA ILE A 173 21.61 10.09 7.92
C ILE A 173 20.47 10.43 8.88
N ILE A 174 19.49 11.23 8.46
CA ILE A 174 18.33 11.60 9.28
C ILE A 174 17.48 10.35 9.58
N LEU A 175 17.19 9.51 8.60
CA LEU A 175 16.49 8.24 8.80
C LEU A 175 17.23 7.33 9.78
N LEU A 176 18.55 7.17 9.63
CA LEU A 176 19.37 6.38 10.53
C LEU A 176 19.47 6.98 11.93
N CYS A 177 19.47 8.29 12.08
CA CYS A 177 19.46 8.95 13.39
C CYS A 177 18.12 8.82 14.09
N SER A 178 17.01 8.90 13.37
CA SER A 178 15.66 8.64 13.91
C SER A 178 15.51 7.19 14.37
N THR A 179 16.14 6.22 13.67
CA THR A 179 16.17 4.82 14.08
C THR A 179 17.02 4.58 15.33
N ARG A 180 18.14 5.29 15.49
CA ARG A 180 19.01 5.14 16.65
C ARG A 180 18.38 5.61 17.95
N ASN A 181 17.63 6.70 17.94
CA ASN A 181 16.95 7.19 19.14
C ASN A 181 15.82 6.28 19.67
N CYS A 182 15.25 5.43 18.83
CA CYS A 182 14.28 4.42 19.25
C CYS A 182 14.92 3.13 19.79
N LEU A 183 16.20 2.87 19.51
CA LEU A 183 16.90 1.65 19.93
C LEU A 183 17.83 1.85 21.14
N THR A 184 18.07 3.10 21.61
CA THR A 184 19.08 3.40 22.64
C THR A 184 18.57 3.41 24.08
N ASP A 185 17.30 3.09 24.34
CA ASP A 185 16.77 3.19 25.72
C ASP A 185 17.02 1.94 26.60
N ARG A 186 17.84 1.00 26.20
CA ARG A 186 18.19 -0.15 27.05
C ARG A 186 19.60 -0.18 27.63
N LYS A 187 20.54 0.67 27.20
CA LYS A 187 21.86 0.82 27.86
C LYS A 187 22.45 2.19 27.52
N GLY A 188 22.47 3.10 28.47
CA GLY A 188 23.15 4.38 28.36
C GLY A 188 24.67 4.29 28.17
N GLN A 189 25.12 3.86 27.01
CA GLN A 189 26.51 4.00 26.59
C GLN A 189 26.56 4.44 25.13
N LYS A 190 27.03 5.68 24.95
CA LYS A 190 27.46 6.25 23.67
C LYS A 190 28.75 5.56 23.24
N GLU A 191 28.69 4.70 22.24
CA GLU A 191 29.86 4.40 21.40
C GLU A 191 29.54 4.70 19.95
N VAL A 192 30.09 5.82 19.47
CA VAL A 192 30.08 6.19 18.07
C VAL A 192 31.27 5.49 17.41
N ARG A 193 31.07 4.37 16.77
CA ARG A 193 32.06 3.84 15.83
C ARG A 193 31.77 4.42 14.44
N ARG A 194 32.69 5.26 13.97
CA ARG A 194 32.85 5.59 12.56
C ARG A 194 33.28 4.31 11.83
N THR A 195 32.46 3.82 10.92
CA THR A 195 32.90 2.93 9.85
C THR A 195 32.81 3.73 8.56
N ASP A 196 33.96 4.03 8.00
CA ASP A 196 34.12 4.54 6.65
C ASP A 196 33.69 3.46 5.66
N PHE A 197 32.72 3.81 4.80
CA PHE A 197 32.52 3.26 3.47
C PHE A 197 31.91 4.36 2.58
#